data_2b18faf97858a8fffc9ca3cdbb015f27
#
_entry.id   2b18faf97858a8fffc9ca3cdbb015f27
#
_cell.length_a   1.000
_cell.length_b   1.000
_cell.length_c   1.000
_cell.angle_alpha   90.00
_cell.angle_beta   90.00
_cell.angle_gamma   90.00
#
_symmetry.space_group_name_H-M   'P 1'
#
loop_
_entity.id
_entity.type
_entity.pdbx_description
1 polymer ?
#
loop_
_entity_poly.entity_id
_entity_poly.type
_entity_poly.pdbx_seq_one_letter_code
_entity_poly.pdbx_strand_id
1 'polypeptide(L)'
;MTISVPYNKLREAHVEVSEVRRQLKQAIDRAKSRAQQKRQHAADAERAYAVFLEEIATPTTRMLANVLKAEGYLFTVSTPSGGLRLASDRGRDDYVEFALDGSGDRPTVVGRVRHTRGSRTIEDERPIKAGTAPQDLSDADVLAFLVAALEPWLER
;
A
#
# COMPACT_ATOMS: atom_id res chain seq x y z
N MET A 1 7.32 -63.88 2.81
CA MET A 1 7.93 -63.40 1.57
C MET A 1 8.53 -62.02 1.81
N THR A 2 9.82 -61.97 1.97
CA THR A 2 10.54 -60.68 2.10
C THR A 2 10.79 -60.11 0.72
N ILE A 3 10.17 -58.98 0.42
CA ILE A 3 10.44 -58.25 -0.82
C ILE A 3 11.75 -57.53 -0.61
N SER A 4 12.80 -58.03 -1.17
CA SER A 4 14.10 -57.41 -1.23
C SER A 4 14.05 -56.29 -2.29
N VAL A 5 14.12 -55.03 -1.85
CA VAL A 5 14.29 -53.90 -2.78
C VAL A 5 15.71 -54.00 -3.37
N PRO A 6 15.88 -54.07 -4.70
CA PRO A 6 17.21 -54.15 -5.28
C PRO A 6 18.06 -52.95 -4.90
N TYR A 7 19.30 -53.21 -4.54
CA TYR A 7 20.29 -52.17 -4.11
C TYR A 7 20.40 -51.02 -5.13
N ASN A 8 20.22 -51.30 -6.40
CA ASN A 8 20.23 -50.29 -7.45
C ASN A 8 19.09 -49.27 -7.36
N LYS A 9 17.90 -49.67 -6.89
CA LYS A 9 16.77 -48.74 -6.69
C LYS A 9 16.99 -47.79 -5.54
N LEU A 10 17.70 -48.22 -4.49
CA LEU A 10 18.06 -47.36 -3.36
C LEU A 10 19.14 -46.33 -3.75
N ARG A 11 20.00 -46.67 -4.70
CA ARG A 11 21.04 -45.80 -5.24
C ARG A 11 20.48 -44.72 -6.18
N GLU A 12 19.45 -45.08 -6.95
CA GLU A 12 18.73 -44.15 -7.82
C GLU A 12 17.91 -43.11 -7.05
N ALA A 13 17.59 -43.38 -5.77
CA ALA A 13 16.87 -42.47 -4.90
C ALA A 13 17.80 -41.46 -4.20
N HIS A 14 19.13 -41.62 -4.32
CA HIS A 14 20.09 -40.68 -3.73
C HIS A 14 20.45 -39.57 -4.70
N VAL A 15 20.10 -38.32 -4.31
CA VAL A 15 20.51 -37.14 -5.04
C VAL A 15 22.01 -36.92 -4.77
N GLU A 16 22.80 -36.73 -5.81
CA GLU A 16 24.20 -36.39 -5.70
C GLU A 16 24.42 -35.08 -4.97
N VAL A 17 25.43 -35.03 -4.10
CA VAL A 17 25.79 -33.80 -3.36
C VAL A 17 26.04 -32.63 -4.28
N SER A 18 26.70 -32.87 -5.42
CA SER A 18 26.94 -31.86 -6.44
C SER A 18 25.63 -31.27 -7.00
N GLU A 19 24.63 -32.12 -7.21
CA GLU A 19 23.32 -31.72 -7.71
C GLU A 19 22.56 -30.89 -6.66
N VAL A 20 22.60 -31.33 -5.40
CA VAL A 20 22.01 -30.54 -4.27
C VAL A 20 22.67 -29.18 -4.20
N ARG A 21 23.99 -29.13 -4.25
CA ARG A 21 24.75 -27.89 -4.20
C ARG A 21 24.42 -26.96 -5.36
N ARG A 22 24.30 -27.52 -6.57
CA ARG A 22 23.94 -26.76 -7.77
C ARG A 22 22.53 -26.16 -7.66
N GLN A 23 21.54 -26.98 -7.27
CA GLN A 23 20.15 -26.52 -7.12
C GLN A 23 20.02 -25.48 -6.02
N LEU A 24 20.69 -25.70 -4.89
CA LEU A 24 20.68 -24.74 -3.77
C LEU A 24 21.31 -23.41 -4.17
N LYS A 25 22.45 -23.44 -4.87
CA LYS A 25 23.10 -22.22 -5.37
C LYS A 25 22.19 -21.44 -6.31
N GLN A 26 21.53 -22.13 -7.24
CA GLN A 26 20.57 -21.50 -8.14
C GLN A 26 19.39 -20.89 -7.38
N ALA A 27 18.86 -21.58 -6.36
CA ALA A 27 17.78 -21.09 -5.53
C ALA A 27 18.21 -19.84 -4.73
N ILE A 28 19.41 -19.86 -4.18
CA ILE A 28 19.98 -18.71 -3.45
C ILE A 28 20.14 -17.51 -4.39
N ASP A 29 20.70 -17.74 -5.59
CA ASP A 29 20.88 -16.65 -6.57
C ASP A 29 19.55 -16.04 -7.00
N ARG A 30 18.52 -16.88 -7.25
CA ARG A 30 17.16 -16.39 -7.55
C ARG A 30 16.57 -15.62 -6.39
N ALA A 31 16.72 -16.10 -5.17
CA ALA A 31 16.20 -15.41 -3.97
C ALA A 31 16.86 -14.04 -3.75
N LYS A 32 18.18 -13.96 -3.94
CA LYS A 32 18.93 -12.70 -3.85
C LYS A 32 18.50 -11.71 -4.93
N SER A 33 18.31 -12.19 -6.16
CA SER A 33 17.86 -11.35 -7.28
C SER A 33 16.45 -10.79 -7.02
N ARG A 34 15.51 -11.63 -6.55
CA ARG A 34 14.16 -11.19 -6.18
C ARG A 34 14.17 -10.17 -5.04
N ALA A 35 14.99 -10.40 -4.02
CA ALA A 35 15.13 -9.47 -2.90
C ALA A 35 15.67 -8.11 -3.35
N GLN A 36 16.64 -8.10 -4.25
CA GLN A 36 17.20 -6.88 -4.83
C GLN A 36 16.18 -6.13 -5.67
N GLN A 37 15.42 -6.83 -6.52
CA GLN A 37 14.34 -6.24 -7.31
C GLN A 37 13.24 -5.64 -6.43
N LYS A 38 12.87 -6.34 -5.36
CA LYS A 38 11.88 -5.85 -4.41
C LYS A 38 12.34 -4.57 -3.72
N ARG A 39 13.61 -4.49 -3.31
CA ARG A 39 14.18 -3.26 -2.73
C ARG A 39 14.19 -2.12 -3.74
N GLN A 40 14.54 -2.40 -4.98
CA GLN A 40 14.55 -1.40 -6.05
C GLN A 40 13.15 -0.87 -6.34
N HIS A 41 12.16 -1.74 -6.44
CA HIS A 41 10.76 -1.36 -6.64
C HIS A 41 10.23 -0.54 -5.47
N ALA A 42 10.60 -0.90 -4.23
CA ALA A 42 10.22 -0.13 -3.04
C ALA A 42 10.82 1.28 -3.06
N ALA A 43 12.11 1.42 -3.41
CA ALA A 43 12.77 2.71 -3.51
C ALA A 43 12.18 3.58 -4.62
N ASP A 44 11.88 2.99 -5.78
CA ASP A 44 11.24 3.69 -6.90
C ASP A 44 9.84 4.16 -6.53
N ALA A 45 9.07 3.32 -5.83
CA ALA A 45 7.73 3.65 -5.38
C ALA A 45 7.73 4.76 -4.33
N GLU A 46 8.69 4.79 -3.41
CA GLU A 46 8.82 5.87 -2.44
C GLU A 46 9.09 7.21 -3.12
N ARG A 47 9.95 7.24 -4.12
CA ARG A 47 10.21 8.46 -4.90
C ARG A 47 8.98 8.92 -5.67
N ALA A 48 8.31 7.99 -6.35
CA ALA A 48 7.08 8.30 -7.08
C ALA A 48 5.96 8.77 -6.15
N TYR A 49 5.85 8.18 -4.97
CA TYR A 49 4.89 8.59 -3.95
C TYR A 49 5.16 10.00 -3.43
N ALA A 50 6.41 10.36 -3.18
CA ALA A 50 6.76 11.71 -2.74
C ALA A 50 6.36 12.76 -3.79
N VAL A 51 6.59 12.48 -5.07
CA VAL A 51 6.16 13.34 -6.18
C VAL A 51 4.64 13.43 -6.25
N PHE A 52 3.96 12.29 -6.14
CA PHE A 52 2.50 12.23 -6.11
C PHE A 52 1.92 13.09 -4.97
N LEU A 53 2.46 12.98 -3.77
CA LEU A 53 2.00 13.79 -2.63
C LEU A 53 2.17 15.28 -2.89
N GLU A 54 3.33 15.69 -3.36
CA GLU A 54 3.64 17.10 -3.57
C GLU A 54 2.87 17.73 -4.73
N GLU A 55 2.82 17.05 -5.87
CA GLU A 55 2.30 17.61 -7.10
C GLU A 55 0.81 17.36 -7.34
N ILE A 56 0.26 16.30 -6.78
CA ILE A 56 -1.12 15.87 -7.06
C ILE A 56 -1.97 15.85 -5.80
N ALA A 57 -1.60 15.06 -4.80
CA ALA A 57 -2.46 14.81 -3.65
C ALA A 57 -2.64 16.03 -2.76
N THR A 58 -1.57 16.72 -2.42
CA THR A 58 -1.63 17.88 -1.54
C THR A 58 -2.39 19.05 -2.16
N PRO A 59 -2.10 19.48 -3.41
CA PRO A 59 -2.87 20.54 -4.04
C PRO A 59 -4.37 20.20 -4.17
N THR A 60 -4.68 18.98 -4.59
CA THR A 60 -6.08 18.54 -4.76
C THR A 60 -6.82 18.52 -3.42
N THR A 61 -6.18 18.01 -2.38
CA THR A 61 -6.77 17.94 -1.04
C THR A 61 -6.99 19.33 -0.46
N ARG A 62 -6.05 20.25 -0.64
CA ARG A 62 -6.20 21.66 -0.21
C ARG A 62 -7.34 22.35 -0.93
N MET A 63 -7.46 22.13 -2.23
CA MET A 63 -8.58 22.66 -3.01
C MET A 63 -9.91 22.14 -2.49
N LEU A 64 -10.01 20.84 -2.22
CA LEU A 64 -11.20 20.23 -1.65
C LEU A 64 -11.52 20.79 -0.25
N ALA A 65 -10.52 20.96 0.61
CA ALA A 65 -10.71 21.55 1.93
C ALA A 65 -11.26 22.99 1.85
N ASN A 66 -10.81 23.79 0.88
CA ASN A 66 -11.32 25.13 0.66
C ASN A 66 -12.77 25.12 0.19
N VAL A 67 -13.13 24.21 -0.70
CA VAL A 67 -14.53 24.05 -1.16
C VAL A 67 -15.42 23.59 -0.01
N LEU A 68 -14.98 22.62 0.78
CA LEU A 68 -15.69 22.15 1.97
C LEU A 68 -15.94 23.28 2.98
N LYS A 69 -14.95 24.13 3.20
CA LYS A 69 -15.07 25.28 4.08
C LYS A 69 -16.17 26.24 3.59
N ALA A 70 -16.21 26.50 2.28
CA ALA A 70 -17.25 27.34 1.69
C ALA A 70 -18.66 26.74 1.87
N GLU A 71 -18.77 25.42 1.93
CA GLU A 71 -20.01 24.70 2.18
C GLU A 71 -20.32 24.49 3.66
N GLY A 72 -19.50 25.00 4.56
CA GLY A 72 -19.71 24.92 6.01
C GLY A 72 -19.05 23.74 6.70
N TYR A 73 -18.20 23.00 6.02
CA TYR A 73 -17.48 21.85 6.57
C TYR A 73 -16.01 22.20 6.79
N LEU A 74 -15.59 22.25 8.05
CA LEU A 74 -14.23 22.65 8.41
C LEU A 74 -13.32 21.43 8.50
N PHE A 75 -12.31 21.38 7.64
CA PHE A 75 -11.27 20.38 7.61
C PHE A 75 -9.91 21.05 7.55
N THR A 76 -8.93 20.42 8.19
CA THR A 76 -7.54 20.87 8.19
C THR A 76 -6.67 19.87 7.43
N VAL A 77 -5.85 20.38 6.52
CA VAL A 77 -4.86 19.59 5.78
C VAL A 77 -3.53 19.67 6.50
N SER A 78 -2.95 18.52 6.78
CA SER A 78 -1.60 18.40 7.34
C SER A 78 -0.80 17.33 6.61
N THR A 79 0.52 17.46 6.68
CA THR A 79 1.44 16.53 6.03
C THR A 79 2.30 15.85 7.11
N PRO A 80 1.74 14.87 7.85
CA PRO A 80 2.56 14.09 8.76
C PRO A 80 3.65 13.34 8.00
N SER A 81 4.74 12.97 8.66
CA SER A 81 5.88 12.33 8.01
C SER A 81 5.45 11.18 7.09
N GLY A 82 5.77 11.29 5.80
CA GLY A 82 5.45 10.27 4.80
C GLY A 82 3.98 10.17 4.40
N GLY A 83 3.14 11.18 4.70
CA GLY A 83 1.73 11.11 4.40
C GLY A 83 1.05 12.46 4.19
N LEU A 84 -0.25 12.40 4.01
CA LEU A 84 -1.15 13.54 3.88
C LEU A 84 -2.42 13.23 4.66
N ARG A 85 -2.84 14.15 5.52
CA ARG A 85 -4.04 13.97 6.33
C ARG A 85 -5.03 15.10 6.13
N LEU A 86 -6.28 14.75 5.90
CA LEU A 86 -7.43 15.66 5.90
C LEU A 86 -8.26 15.34 7.15
N ALA A 87 -8.19 16.20 8.16
CA ALA A 87 -8.83 15.99 9.46
C ALA A 87 -10.03 16.89 9.66
N SER A 88 -11.11 16.35 10.21
CA SER A 88 -12.27 17.13 10.62
C SER A 88 -11.94 17.97 11.87
N ASP A 89 -12.34 19.23 11.90
CA ASP A 89 -12.18 20.08 13.08
C ASP A 89 -13.10 19.68 14.24
N ARG A 90 -14.08 18.80 14.00
CA ARG A 90 -15.03 18.32 15.02
C ARG A 90 -14.47 17.18 15.89
N GLY A 91 -13.38 16.53 15.47
CA GLY A 91 -12.80 15.42 16.24
C GLY A 91 -11.39 15.07 15.77
N ARG A 92 -10.48 14.84 16.72
CA ARG A 92 -9.09 14.49 16.44
C ARG A 92 -8.94 13.16 15.69
N ASP A 93 -9.91 12.27 15.90
CA ASP A 93 -9.88 10.92 15.35
C ASP A 93 -10.69 10.78 14.06
N ASP A 94 -11.22 11.89 13.55
CA ASP A 94 -11.98 11.93 12.30
C ASP A 94 -11.09 12.46 11.18
N TYR A 95 -10.58 11.57 10.34
CA TYR A 95 -9.68 11.96 9.27
C TYR A 95 -9.66 10.98 8.10
N VAL A 96 -9.17 11.47 6.98
CA VAL A 96 -8.74 10.67 5.83
C VAL A 96 -7.23 10.88 5.69
N GLU A 97 -6.47 9.80 5.59
CA GLU A 97 -5.00 9.85 5.52
C GLU A 97 -4.50 8.99 4.37
N PHE A 98 -3.51 9.51 3.64
CA PHE A 98 -2.83 8.74 2.61
C PHE A 98 -1.51 8.18 3.15
N ALA A 99 -1.20 6.96 2.75
CA ALA A 99 0.06 6.30 3.06
C ALA A 99 0.47 5.39 1.89
N LEU A 100 1.75 5.08 1.83
CA LEU A 100 2.26 4.09 0.89
C LEU A 100 2.26 2.72 1.56
N ASP A 101 1.54 1.77 0.99
CA ASP A 101 1.52 0.38 1.43
C ASP A 101 2.51 -0.45 0.61
N GLY A 102 3.58 -0.88 1.26
CA GLY A 102 4.62 -1.73 0.65
C GLY A 102 4.48 -3.22 0.98
N SER A 103 3.37 -3.64 1.59
CA SER A 103 3.19 -5.04 2.02
C SER A 103 2.97 -6.03 0.88
N GLY A 104 2.51 -5.56 -0.29
CA GLY A 104 2.29 -6.38 -1.47
C GLY A 104 3.49 -6.45 -2.40
N ASP A 105 3.36 -7.16 -3.52
CA ASP A 105 4.40 -7.27 -4.54
C ASP A 105 4.73 -5.91 -5.18
N ARG A 106 3.72 -5.04 -5.28
CA ARG A 106 3.88 -3.68 -5.78
C ARG A 106 3.33 -2.69 -4.76
N PRO A 107 4.12 -1.71 -4.33
CA PRO A 107 3.64 -0.66 -3.44
C PRO A 107 2.48 0.12 -4.06
N THR A 108 1.44 0.36 -3.26
CA THR A 108 0.26 1.12 -3.67
C THR A 108 -0.04 2.22 -2.66
N VAL A 109 -0.65 3.30 -3.14
CA VAL A 109 -1.13 4.36 -2.25
C VAL A 109 -2.48 3.96 -1.69
N VAL A 110 -2.58 3.93 -0.37
CA VAL A 110 -3.82 3.61 0.34
C VAL A 110 -4.36 4.84 1.04
N GLY A 111 -5.68 4.90 1.16
CA GLY A 111 -6.36 5.87 1.99
C GLY A 111 -6.95 5.19 3.22
N ARG A 112 -6.64 5.72 4.39
CA ARG A 112 -7.21 5.32 5.68
C ARG A 112 -8.26 6.31 6.06
N VAL A 113 -9.49 5.82 6.30
CA VAL A 113 -10.61 6.64 6.73
C VAL A 113 -10.94 6.25 8.15
N ARG A 114 -10.91 7.23 9.05
CA ARG A 114 -11.25 7.02 10.44
C ARG A 114 -12.31 8.01 10.87
N HIS A 115 -13.44 7.52 11.36
CA HIS A 115 -14.48 8.38 11.89
C HIS A 115 -15.14 7.77 13.13
N THR A 116 -15.59 8.64 14.01
CA THR A 116 -16.28 8.27 15.24
C THR A 116 -17.79 8.40 15.03
N ARG A 117 -18.51 7.34 15.34
CA ARG A 117 -19.98 7.30 15.30
C ARG A 117 -20.48 6.88 16.69
N GLY A 118 -20.92 7.85 17.49
CA GLY A 118 -21.25 7.61 18.89
C GLY A 118 -20.02 7.23 19.70
N SER A 119 -20.05 6.07 20.34
CA SER A 119 -18.91 5.50 21.09
C SER A 119 -17.99 4.61 20.23
N ARG A 120 -18.31 4.45 18.93
CA ARG A 120 -17.57 3.59 18.01
C ARG A 120 -16.65 4.41 17.13
N THR A 121 -15.41 3.92 16.99
CA THR A 121 -14.49 4.38 15.97
C THR A 121 -14.49 3.37 14.83
N ILE A 122 -14.81 3.84 13.63
CA ILE A 122 -14.80 3.03 12.41
C ILE A 122 -13.55 3.37 11.63
N GLU A 123 -12.79 2.36 11.25
CA GLU A 123 -11.55 2.49 10.50
C GLU A 123 -11.63 1.62 9.25
N ASP A 124 -11.31 2.19 8.11
CA ASP A 124 -11.26 1.52 6.82
C ASP A 124 -9.99 1.90 6.07
N GLU A 125 -9.41 0.94 5.39
CA GLU A 125 -8.20 1.16 4.58
C GLU A 125 -8.39 0.51 3.22
N ARG A 126 -8.21 1.28 2.16
CA ARG A 126 -8.34 0.78 0.79
C ARG A 126 -7.44 1.57 -0.15
N PRO A 127 -7.03 0.98 -1.29
CA PRO A 127 -6.29 1.71 -2.31
C PRO A 127 -7.06 2.92 -2.83
N ILE A 128 -6.36 4.00 -3.16
CA ILE A 128 -6.99 5.15 -3.85
C ILE A 128 -7.57 4.67 -5.18
N LYS A 129 -6.81 3.87 -5.90
CA LYS A 129 -7.25 3.19 -7.12
C LYS A 129 -6.56 1.83 -7.19
N ALA A 130 -7.36 0.76 -7.22
CA ALA A 130 -6.85 -0.61 -7.23
C ALA A 130 -5.90 -0.84 -8.40
N GLY A 131 -4.79 -1.55 -8.15
CA GLY A 131 -3.83 -1.94 -9.18
C GLY A 131 -3.07 -0.79 -9.83
N THR A 132 -3.03 0.39 -9.20
CA THR A 132 -2.40 1.58 -9.78
C THR A 132 -1.17 1.97 -8.98
N ALA A 133 -0.04 2.16 -9.68
CA ALA A 133 1.19 2.64 -9.09
C ALA A 133 1.09 4.14 -8.73
N PRO A 134 1.89 4.64 -7.75
CA PRO A 134 1.82 6.05 -7.37
C PRO A 134 1.98 7.03 -8.54
N GLN A 135 2.86 6.74 -9.48
CA GLN A 135 3.10 7.60 -10.66
C GLN A 135 1.93 7.66 -11.64
N ASP A 136 1.02 6.71 -11.56
CA ASP A 136 -0.14 6.60 -12.48
C ASP A 136 -1.43 7.15 -11.88
N LEU A 137 -1.37 7.63 -10.63
CA LEU A 137 -2.52 8.27 -9.98
C LEU A 137 -2.68 9.70 -10.46
N SER A 138 -3.92 10.08 -10.77
CA SER A 138 -4.28 11.43 -11.20
C SER A 138 -4.98 12.21 -10.08
N ASP A 139 -5.11 13.53 -10.27
CA ASP A 139 -5.91 14.39 -9.40
C ASP A 139 -7.39 13.96 -9.35
N ALA A 140 -7.94 13.50 -10.49
CA ALA A 140 -9.30 12.97 -10.55
C ALA A 140 -9.46 11.71 -9.70
N ASP A 141 -8.45 10.82 -9.65
CA ASP A 141 -8.45 9.63 -8.79
C ASP A 141 -8.47 10.02 -7.31
N VAL A 142 -7.65 10.99 -6.92
CA VAL A 142 -7.61 11.51 -5.55
C VAL A 142 -8.94 12.13 -5.16
N LEU A 143 -9.49 12.97 -6.02
CA LEU A 143 -10.78 13.64 -5.77
C LEU A 143 -11.90 12.63 -5.60
N ALA A 144 -12.00 11.65 -6.50
CA ALA A 144 -13.03 10.61 -6.43
C ALA A 144 -12.95 9.81 -5.13
N PHE A 145 -11.73 9.45 -4.72
CA PHE A 145 -11.51 8.76 -3.44
C PHE A 145 -11.94 9.62 -2.26
N LEU A 146 -11.51 10.87 -2.20
CA LEU A 146 -11.80 11.78 -1.09
C LEU A 146 -13.29 12.07 -0.98
N VAL A 147 -13.98 12.32 -2.07
CA VAL A 147 -15.42 12.59 -2.07
C VAL A 147 -16.18 11.38 -1.54
N ALA A 148 -15.86 10.18 -2.00
CA ALA A 148 -16.46 8.96 -1.48
C ALA A 148 -16.17 8.74 0.01
N ALA A 149 -14.93 8.99 0.43
CA ALA A 149 -14.52 8.83 1.82
C ALA A 149 -15.19 9.85 2.77
N LEU A 150 -15.52 11.04 2.27
CA LEU A 150 -16.13 12.12 3.07
C LEU A 150 -17.64 11.96 3.28
N GLU A 151 -18.32 11.09 2.53
CA GLU A 151 -19.77 10.93 2.64
C GLU A 151 -20.30 10.82 4.08
N PRO A 152 -19.67 10.05 5.00
CA PRO A 152 -20.16 9.97 6.39
C PRO A 152 -20.22 11.32 7.12
N TRP A 153 -19.36 12.28 6.76
CA TRP A 153 -19.38 13.63 7.34
C TRP A 153 -20.37 14.57 6.67
N LEU A 154 -20.78 14.24 5.43
CA LEU A 154 -21.68 15.07 4.64
C LEU A 154 -23.17 14.73 4.88
N GLU A 155 -23.45 13.59 5.46
CA GLU A 155 -24.81 13.10 5.79
C GLU A 155 -25.44 13.80 7.00
N ARG A 156 -24.80 14.76 7.59
CA ARG A 156 -25.26 15.45 8.80
C ARG A 156 -26.13 16.66 8.50
#